data_673fd7d80c07cb590992171dc4885c5a
#
_entry.id   673fd7d80c07cb590992171dc4885c5a
#
_cell.length_a   1.000
_cell.length_b   1.000
_cell.length_c   1.000
_cell.angle_alpha   90.00
_cell.angle_beta   90.00
_cell.angle_gamma   90.00
#
_symmetry.space_group_name_H-M   'P 1'
#
loop_
_entity.id
_entity.type
_entity.pdbx_description
1 polymer ?
#
loop_
_entity_poly.entity_id
_entity_poly.type
_entity_poly.pdbx_seq_one_letter_code
_entity_poly.pdbx_strand_id
1 'polypeptide(L)'
;TCVVQVETYQQGALYRFGSLAREDILEPGLHFKLPVPFEEVKIYNVTQPQGMIVGYEGDVNNKNNLWTRPHEGEEQALLLGNGNELVAINLKITYRISDLYTYLTRYSSPEDVLNAKGYEVVMGETIHTDINTIISEDRSQLSHRIEEQLKEYAREAELGLEVMNVTLASIHPP
;
A
#
# COMPACT_ATOMS: atom_id res chain seq x y z
N THR A 1 -7.59 -28.65 -13.05
CA THR A 1 -6.90 -28.27 -14.30
C THR A 1 -5.40 -28.31 -14.06
N CYS A 2 -4.63 -28.93 -14.98
CA CYS A 2 -3.18 -29.06 -14.88
C CYS A 2 -2.44 -27.97 -15.67
N VAL A 3 -3.15 -26.97 -16.20
CA VAL A 3 -2.59 -25.86 -16.98
C VAL A 3 -3.06 -24.55 -16.35
N VAL A 4 -2.14 -23.60 -16.21
CA VAL A 4 -2.37 -22.24 -15.72
C VAL A 4 -1.81 -21.27 -16.72
N GLN A 5 -2.59 -20.25 -17.08
CA GLN A 5 -2.17 -19.11 -17.88
C GLN A 5 -1.95 -17.92 -16.95
N VAL A 6 -0.79 -17.28 -17.06
CA VAL A 6 -0.41 -16.05 -16.34
C VAL A 6 -0.34 -14.93 -17.37
N GLU A 7 -1.14 -13.88 -17.17
CA GLU A 7 -1.19 -12.72 -18.07
C GLU A 7 0.04 -11.83 -17.90
N THR A 8 0.28 -10.94 -18.87
CA THR A 8 1.48 -10.08 -18.92
C THR A 8 1.62 -9.11 -17.75
N TYR A 9 0.52 -8.80 -17.05
CA TYR A 9 0.49 -7.92 -15.88
C TYR A 9 0.43 -8.71 -14.54
N GLN A 10 0.52 -10.03 -14.62
CA GLN A 10 0.39 -10.95 -13.49
C GLN A 10 1.68 -11.73 -13.26
N GLN A 11 1.81 -12.23 -12.03
CA GLN A 11 2.70 -13.33 -11.67
C GLN A 11 1.92 -14.38 -10.89
N GLY A 12 2.35 -15.63 -11.00
CA GLY A 12 1.79 -16.74 -10.25
C GLY A 12 2.72 -17.16 -9.11
N ALA A 13 2.16 -17.49 -7.96
CA ALA A 13 2.88 -18.17 -6.89
C ALA A 13 2.47 -19.64 -6.87
N LEU A 14 3.39 -20.53 -7.21
CA LEU A 14 3.19 -21.99 -7.21
C LEU A 14 3.54 -22.55 -5.84
N TYR A 15 2.54 -22.99 -5.11
CA TYR A 15 2.71 -23.67 -3.83
C TYR A 15 2.81 -25.17 -4.05
N ARG A 16 3.92 -25.78 -3.62
CA ARG A 16 4.12 -27.22 -3.62
C ARG A 16 3.94 -27.75 -2.21
N PHE A 17 2.96 -28.62 -2.00
CA PHE A 17 2.58 -29.12 -0.67
C PHE A 17 2.40 -28.00 0.36
N GLY A 18 1.87 -26.84 -0.07
CA GLY A 18 1.66 -25.67 0.77
C GLY A 18 2.89 -24.79 1.02
N SER A 19 4.07 -25.13 0.46
CA SER A 19 5.30 -24.37 0.55
C SER A 19 5.54 -23.55 -0.73
N LEU A 20 6.08 -22.35 -0.58
CA LEU A 20 6.47 -21.46 -1.68
C LEU A 20 7.98 -21.26 -1.65
N ALA A 21 8.66 -21.51 -2.76
CA ALA A 21 10.06 -21.17 -2.95
C ALA A 21 10.20 -20.01 -3.96
N ARG A 22 11.36 -19.34 -3.99
CA ARG A 22 11.58 -18.20 -4.91
C ARG A 22 11.52 -18.61 -6.38
N GLU A 23 12.01 -19.80 -6.71
CA GLU A 23 11.94 -20.38 -8.04
C GLU A 23 10.54 -20.79 -8.48
N ASP A 24 9.58 -20.80 -7.56
CA ASP A 24 8.19 -21.15 -7.82
C ASP A 24 7.31 -19.92 -8.16
N ILE A 25 7.94 -18.77 -8.39
CA ILE A 25 7.25 -17.60 -8.97
C ILE A 25 7.17 -17.78 -10.48
N LEU A 26 5.95 -17.81 -11.00
CA LEU A 26 5.65 -18.02 -12.42
C LEU A 26 5.51 -16.67 -13.13
N GLU A 27 6.36 -16.48 -14.13
CA GLU A 27 6.30 -15.34 -15.04
C GLU A 27 5.11 -15.45 -16.02
N PRO A 28 4.76 -14.37 -16.73
CA PRO A 28 3.71 -14.42 -17.76
C PRO A 28 3.93 -15.54 -18.76
N GLY A 29 2.88 -16.29 -19.04
CA GLY A 29 2.92 -17.42 -19.97
C GLY A 29 2.01 -18.57 -19.58
N LEU A 30 2.21 -19.70 -20.25
CA LEU A 30 1.47 -20.94 -20.03
C LEU A 30 2.34 -21.91 -19.21
N HIS A 31 1.83 -22.32 -18.05
CA HIS A 31 2.54 -23.21 -17.13
C HIS A 31 1.77 -24.49 -16.88
N PHE A 32 2.51 -25.59 -16.75
CA PHE A 32 1.96 -26.88 -16.36
C PHE A 32 2.20 -27.09 -14.87
N LYS A 33 1.19 -27.61 -14.17
CA LYS A 33 1.26 -27.93 -12.76
C LYS A 33 0.60 -29.27 -12.46
N LEU A 34 0.95 -29.86 -11.33
CA LEU A 34 0.27 -31.02 -10.82
C LEU A 34 -1.12 -30.64 -10.25
N PRO A 35 -2.06 -31.60 -10.20
CA PRO A 35 -3.37 -31.33 -9.61
C PRO A 35 -3.26 -31.12 -8.09
N VAL A 36 -4.24 -30.39 -7.54
CA VAL A 36 -4.43 -30.29 -6.08
C VAL A 36 -4.61 -31.71 -5.51
N PRO A 37 -4.01 -32.05 -4.37
CA PRO A 37 -3.34 -31.18 -3.39
C PRO A 37 -1.84 -31.00 -3.58
N PHE A 38 -1.22 -31.52 -4.61
CA PHE A 38 0.24 -31.48 -4.78
C PHE A 38 0.73 -30.08 -5.10
N GLU A 39 0.09 -29.38 -6.04
CA GLU A 39 0.44 -28.02 -6.44
C GLU A 39 -0.80 -27.14 -6.55
N GLU A 40 -0.69 -25.93 -6.00
CA GLU A 40 -1.68 -24.85 -6.08
C GLU A 40 -1.02 -23.58 -6.62
N VAL A 41 -1.67 -22.89 -7.56
CA VAL A 41 -1.20 -21.61 -8.09
C VAL A 41 -2.17 -20.51 -7.68
N LYS A 42 -1.62 -19.43 -7.11
CA LYS A 42 -2.33 -18.17 -6.84
C LYS A 42 -1.79 -17.08 -7.74
N ILE A 43 -2.69 -16.37 -8.41
CA ILE A 43 -2.34 -15.31 -9.37
C ILE A 43 -2.45 -13.95 -8.70
N TYR A 44 -1.44 -13.10 -8.93
CA TYR A 44 -1.34 -11.74 -8.38
C TYR A 44 -1.12 -10.72 -9.50
N ASN A 45 -1.80 -9.59 -9.43
CA ASN A 45 -1.59 -8.47 -10.34
C ASN A 45 -0.39 -7.65 -9.83
N VAL A 46 0.78 -7.83 -10.43
CA VAL A 46 2.03 -7.21 -9.97
C VAL A 46 2.30 -5.87 -10.65
N THR A 47 1.91 -5.71 -11.91
CA THR A 47 2.19 -4.50 -12.69
C THR A 47 1.18 -3.39 -12.45
N GLN A 48 -0.05 -3.74 -12.05
CA GLN A 48 -1.11 -2.76 -11.85
C GLN A 48 -0.87 -1.96 -10.56
N PRO A 49 -0.88 -0.60 -10.64
CA PRO A 49 -0.84 0.23 -9.44
C PRO A 49 -2.06 -0.03 -8.54
N GLN A 50 -1.79 -0.16 -7.26
CA GLN A 50 -2.80 -0.28 -6.23
C GLN A 50 -2.75 0.97 -5.34
N GLY A 51 -3.86 1.33 -4.71
CA GLY A 51 -3.94 2.50 -3.84
C GLY A 51 -4.40 2.12 -2.45
N MET A 52 -3.78 2.73 -1.44
CA MET A 52 -4.25 2.71 -0.05
C MET A 52 -4.41 4.14 0.47
N ILE A 53 -5.26 4.32 1.46
CA ILE A 53 -5.46 5.59 2.16
C ILE A 53 -5.01 5.41 3.60
N VAL A 54 -4.07 6.24 4.03
CA VAL A 54 -3.61 6.36 5.41
C VAL A 54 -4.38 7.48 6.09
N GLY A 55 -4.83 7.27 7.32
CA GLY A 55 -5.60 8.26 8.09
C GLY A 55 -7.12 8.08 8.04
N TYR A 56 -7.60 7.01 7.41
CA TYR A 56 -9.01 6.66 7.35
C TYR A 56 -9.23 5.22 7.84
N GLU A 57 -9.95 5.07 8.92
CA GLU A 57 -10.37 3.79 9.46
C GLU A 57 -11.79 3.46 8.98
N GLY A 58 -11.94 3.30 7.68
CA GLY A 58 -13.17 2.81 7.07
C GLY A 58 -13.01 1.38 6.61
N ASP A 59 -14.05 0.57 6.77
CA ASP A 59 -14.12 -0.84 6.43
C ASP A 59 -13.54 -1.14 5.03
N VAL A 60 -12.33 -1.69 4.99
CA VAL A 60 -11.56 -2.01 3.76
C VAL A 60 -12.22 -3.12 2.94
N ASN A 61 -13.24 -3.80 3.50
CA ASN A 61 -13.88 -4.95 2.87
C ASN A 61 -14.91 -4.61 1.79
N ASN A 62 -15.20 -3.33 1.50
CA ASN A 62 -16.14 -2.98 0.45
C ASN A 62 -15.44 -2.53 -0.84
N LYS A 63 -14.91 -3.49 -1.60
CA LYS A 63 -14.19 -3.28 -2.87
C LYS A 63 -14.98 -2.62 -4.00
N ASN A 64 -16.26 -2.26 -3.80
CA ASN A 64 -17.14 -1.90 -4.91
C ASN A 64 -17.83 -0.53 -4.85
N ASN A 65 -17.49 0.40 -3.91
CA ASN A 65 -18.17 1.69 -3.89
C ASN A 65 -17.20 2.87 -3.76
N LEU A 66 -16.63 3.27 -4.88
CA LEU A 66 -15.78 4.47 -5.02
C LEU A 66 -16.56 5.80 -4.93
N TRP A 67 -17.90 5.81 -4.96
CA TRP A 67 -18.69 7.01 -5.20
C TRP A 67 -19.75 7.37 -4.13
N THR A 68 -20.01 6.49 -3.17
CA THR A 68 -21.01 6.74 -2.14
C THR A 68 -20.53 6.24 -0.78
N ARG A 69 -19.70 7.04 -0.09
CA ARG A 69 -19.50 6.84 1.35
C ARG A 69 -20.08 8.05 2.09
N PRO A 70 -21.04 7.82 3.00
CA PRO A 70 -21.36 8.81 4.02
C PRO A 70 -20.11 9.04 4.87
N HIS A 71 -19.91 10.26 5.36
CA HIS A 71 -18.82 10.69 6.22
C HIS A 71 -18.88 10.07 7.64
N GLU A 72 -19.20 8.80 7.76
CA GLU A 72 -19.35 8.07 9.04
C GLU A 72 -18.15 7.20 9.40
N GLY A 73 -17.01 7.32 8.69
CA GLY A 73 -15.75 6.72 9.08
C GLY A 73 -14.99 7.68 10.00
N GLU A 74 -14.47 7.19 11.12
CA GLU A 74 -13.66 7.99 12.04
C GLU A 74 -12.39 8.49 11.30
N GLU A 75 -12.37 9.78 10.97
CA GLU A 75 -11.19 10.44 10.45
C GLU A 75 -10.20 10.61 11.60
N GLN A 76 -8.98 10.12 11.42
CA GLN A 76 -7.95 10.33 12.44
C GLN A 76 -7.42 11.76 12.34
N ALA A 77 -7.78 12.58 13.33
CA ALA A 77 -7.28 13.93 13.45
C ALA A 77 -5.84 13.93 13.95
N LEU A 78 -4.97 14.66 13.27
CA LEU A 78 -3.57 14.88 13.67
C LEU A 78 -3.43 16.22 14.38
N LEU A 79 -2.63 16.26 15.45
CA LEU A 79 -2.25 17.51 16.11
C LEU A 79 -1.13 18.19 15.31
N LEU A 80 -1.37 19.43 14.89
CA LEU A 80 -0.39 20.27 14.18
C LEU A 80 -0.03 21.51 15.01
N GLY A 81 1.00 22.21 14.59
CA GLY A 81 1.33 23.54 15.13
C GLY A 81 1.59 23.57 16.63
N ASN A 82 2.58 22.83 17.13
CA ASN A 82 2.91 22.77 18.57
C ASN A 82 1.77 22.23 19.45
N GLY A 83 0.88 21.43 18.89
CA GLY A 83 -0.23 20.83 19.64
C GLY A 83 -1.44 21.73 19.83
N ASN A 84 -1.54 22.85 19.13
CA ASN A 84 -2.62 23.81 19.30
C ASN A 84 -3.75 23.67 18.28
N GLU A 85 -3.53 22.96 17.18
CA GLU A 85 -4.51 22.82 16.09
C GLU A 85 -4.74 21.34 15.77
N LEU A 86 -6.00 20.95 15.61
CA LEU A 86 -6.39 19.64 15.12
C LEU A 86 -6.68 19.74 13.62
N VAL A 87 -6.12 18.84 12.84
CA VAL A 87 -6.36 18.77 11.40
C VAL A 87 -6.51 17.32 10.99
N ALA A 88 -7.51 17.03 10.16
CA ALA A 88 -7.65 15.75 9.50
C ALA A 88 -6.80 15.74 8.22
N ILE A 89 -5.91 14.75 8.11
CA ILE A 89 -5.06 14.55 6.93
C ILE A 89 -5.24 13.13 6.42
N ASN A 90 -5.59 13.01 5.15
CA ASN A 90 -5.63 11.73 4.45
C ASN A 90 -4.49 11.67 3.43
N LEU A 91 -3.67 10.63 3.55
CA LEU A 91 -2.58 10.35 2.63
C LEU A 91 -2.97 9.21 1.71
N LYS A 92 -2.92 9.45 0.40
CA LYS A 92 -3.07 8.40 -0.61
C LYS A 92 -1.70 7.91 -1.06
N ILE A 93 -1.43 6.63 -0.84
CA ILE A 93 -0.21 5.95 -1.31
C ILE A 93 -0.60 5.09 -2.50
N THR A 94 0.10 5.27 -3.61
CA THR A 94 0.00 4.40 -4.79
C THR A 94 1.26 3.54 -4.85
N TYR A 95 1.08 2.22 -4.92
CA TYR A 95 2.16 1.25 -4.91
C TYR A 95 1.89 0.10 -5.89
N ARG A 96 2.92 -0.69 -6.18
CA ARG A 96 2.80 -1.96 -6.91
C ARG A 96 3.64 -3.04 -6.22
N ILE A 97 3.40 -4.30 -6.56
CA ILE A 97 4.24 -5.41 -6.12
C ILE A 97 5.50 -5.41 -6.98
N SER A 98 6.68 -5.28 -6.37
CA SER A 98 7.98 -5.28 -7.05
C SER A 98 8.70 -6.63 -6.98
N ASP A 99 8.51 -7.38 -5.90
CA ASP A 99 9.01 -8.73 -5.71
C ASP A 99 7.93 -9.58 -5.03
N LEU A 100 7.25 -10.40 -5.82
CA LEU A 100 6.11 -11.20 -5.35
C LEU A 100 6.52 -12.22 -4.27
N TYR A 101 7.70 -12.83 -4.38
CA TYR A 101 8.15 -13.76 -3.37
C TYR A 101 8.36 -13.09 -2.01
N THR A 102 9.09 -11.98 -1.99
CA THR A 102 9.33 -11.20 -0.77
C THR A 102 8.01 -10.67 -0.18
N TYR A 103 7.11 -10.16 -1.03
CA TYR A 103 5.77 -9.72 -0.65
C TYR A 103 4.96 -10.80 0.06
N LEU A 104 5.03 -12.07 -0.39
CA LEU A 104 4.27 -13.18 0.16
C LEU A 104 4.90 -13.84 1.38
N THR A 105 6.21 -13.68 1.58
CA THR A 105 6.95 -14.48 2.57
C THR A 105 7.53 -13.66 3.71
N ARG A 106 7.77 -12.36 3.52
CA ARG A 106 8.45 -11.52 4.51
C ARG A 106 7.53 -11.07 5.65
N TYR A 107 6.32 -10.65 5.32
CA TYR A 107 5.31 -10.17 6.26
C TYR A 107 3.97 -10.84 5.94
N SER A 108 3.10 -10.94 6.95
CA SER A 108 1.73 -11.44 6.76
C SER A 108 0.85 -10.46 5.99
N SER A 109 1.11 -9.15 6.12
CA SER A 109 0.44 -8.07 5.41
C SER A 109 1.42 -6.91 5.22
N PRO A 110 2.18 -6.89 4.11
CA PRO A 110 3.09 -5.78 3.80
C PRO A 110 2.40 -4.42 3.67
N GLU A 111 1.13 -4.42 3.25
CA GLU A 111 0.30 -3.22 3.15
C GLU A 111 0.05 -2.60 4.53
N ASP A 112 -0.24 -3.40 5.54
CA ASP A 112 -0.47 -2.88 6.90
C ASP A 112 0.82 -2.29 7.48
N VAL A 113 1.97 -2.90 7.18
CA VAL A 113 3.27 -2.36 7.56
C VAL A 113 3.53 -1.01 6.88
N LEU A 114 3.26 -0.91 5.57
CA LEU A 114 3.40 0.34 4.83
C LEU A 114 2.40 1.40 5.32
N ASN A 115 1.17 1.01 5.65
CA ASN A 115 0.15 1.91 6.21
C ASN A 115 0.58 2.48 7.56
N ALA A 116 1.03 1.63 8.49
CA ALA A 116 1.51 2.05 9.80
C ALA A 116 2.71 3.02 9.67
N LYS A 117 3.64 2.74 8.75
CA LYS A 117 4.76 3.65 8.47
C LYS A 117 4.31 4.96 7.84
N GLY A 118 3.32 4.90 6.94
CA GLY A 118 2.70 6.10 6.36
C GLY A 118 2.15 7.02 7.43
N TYR A 119 1.45 6.45 8.40
CA TYR A 119 0.92 7.20 9.54
C TYR A 119 2.02 7.83 10.39
N GLU A 120 3.06 7.07 10.75
CA GLU A 120 4.22 7.56 11.50
C GLU A 120 4.93 8.73 10.79
N VAL A 121 5.18 8.59 9.49
CA VAL A 121 5.87 9.60 8.68
C VAL A 121 5.02 10.88 8.57
N VAL A 122 3.71 10.76 8.30
CA VAL A 122 2.81 11.93 8.25
C VAL A 122 2.82 12.66 9.59
N MET A 123 2.69 11.95 10.69
CA MET A 123 2.74 12.56 12.01
C MET A 123 4.07 13.29 12.26
N GLY A 124 5.19 12.63 11.94
CA GLY A 124 6.53 13.21 12.12
C GLY A 124 6.74 14.50 11.31
N GLU A 125 6.26 14.53 10.07
CA GLU A 125 6.37 15.69 9.19
C GLU A 125 5.42 16.84 9.58
N THR A 126 4.27 16.53 10.17
CA THR A 126 3.21 17.52 10.42
C THR A 126 3.25 18.12 11.83
N ILE A 127 3.79 17.41 12.81
CA ILE A 127 3.79 17.83 14.23
C ILE A 127 4.50 19.18 14.45
N HIS A 128 5.45 19.54 13.61
CA HIS A 128 6.22 20.78 13.68
C HIS A 128 5.85 21.80 12.60
N THR A 129 4.82 21.52 11.80
CA THR A 129 4.44 22.34 10.65
C THR A 129 3.15 23.10 10.96
N ASP A 130 3.16 24.43 10.69
CA ASP A 130 1.97 25.27 10.79
C ASP A 130 0.93 24.86 9.72
N ILE A 131 -0.35 24.86 10.08
CA ILE A 131 -1.45 24.54 9.17
C ILE A 131 -1.45 25.43 7.91
N ASN A 132 -1.11 26.72 8.05
CA ASN A 132 -1.02 27.62 6.90
C ASN A 132 0.05 27.20 5.90
N THR A 133 1.17 26.64 6.37
CA THR A 133 2.22 26.09 5.52
C THR A 133 1.75 24.84 4.79
N ILE A 134 0.98 23.98 5.46
CA ILE A 134 0.44 22.74 4.85
C ILE A 134 -0.62 23.06 3.79
N ILE A 135 -1.43 24.11 4.00
CA ILE A 135 -2.51 24.50 3.07
C ILE A 135 -1.97 25.29 1.87
N SER A 136 -0.82 25.95 2.02
CA SER A 136 -0.20 26.81 1.01
C SER A 136 0.63 26.05 -0.04
N GLU A 137 1.55 26.73 -0.72
CA GLU A 137 2.38 26.20 -1.82
C GLU A 137 3.32 25.05 -1.43
N ASP A 138 3.59 24.84 -0.14
CA ASP A 138 4.52 23.81 0.34
C ASP A 138 3.91 22.40 0.42
N ARG A 139 2.62 22.24 0.09
CA ARG A 139 1.93 20.93 0.12
C ARG A 139 2.60 19.90 -0.78
N SER A 140 3.09 20.30 -1.95
CA SER A 140 3.79 19.41 -2.87
C SER A 140 5.16 18.99 -2.34
N GLN A 141 5.87 19.86 -1.64
CA GLN A 141 7.14 19.54 -1.01
C GLN A 141 6.96 18.58 0.17
N LEU A 142 5.91 18.78 0.97
CA LEU A 142 5.56 17.88 2.05
C LEU A 142 5.22 16.47 1.51
N SER A 143 4.38 16.38 0.48
CA SER A 143 4.07 15.12 -0.19
C SER A 143 5.33 14.42 -0.71
N HIS A 144 6.26 15.19 -1.29
CA HIS A 144 7.51 14.63 -1.82
C HIS A 144 8.42 14.10 -0.72
N ARG A 145 8.57 14.81 0.40
CA ARG A 145 9.36 14.33 1.55
C ARG A 145 8.78 13.03 2.13
N ILE A 146 7.44 12.97 2.28
CA ILE A 146 6.75 11.77 2.76
C ILE A 146 6.97 10.61 1.76
N GLU A 147 6.85 10.89 0.46
CA GLU A 147 7.06 9.90 -0.60
C GLU A 147 8.46 9.29 -0.53
N GLU A 148 9.50 10.11 -0.43
CA GLU A 148 10.89 9.64 -0.37
C GLU A 148 11.15 8.79 0.89
N GLN A 149 10.62 9.20 2.05
CA GLN A 149 10.75 8.40 3.27
C GLN A 149 10.03 7.04 3.16
N LEU A 150 8.86 7.00 2.53
CA LEU A 150 8.11 5.76 2.35
C LEU A 150 8.77 4.84 1.31
N LYS A 151 9.33 5.38 0.23
CA LYS A 151 10.11 4.62 -0.75
C LYS A 151 11.33 3.98 -0.11
N GLU A 152 12.08 4.76 0.68
CA GLU A 152 13.26 4.28 1.38
C GLU A 152 12.90 3.17 2.37
N TYR A 153 11.87 3.40 3.19
CA TYR A 153 11.40 2.41 4.14
C TYR A 153 10.93 1.11 3.48
N ALA A 154 10.13 1.20 2.41
CA ALA A 154 9.63 0.02 1.70
C ALA A 154 10.78 -0.85 1.16
N ARG A 155 11.87 -0.20 0.72
CA ARG A 155 13.09 -0.85 0.24
C ARG A 155 13.88 -1.47 1.40
N GLU A 156 14.15 -0.73 2.48
CA GLU A 156 14.95 -1.18 3.62
C GLU A 156 14.27 -2.30 4.41
N ALA A 157 12.95 -2.21 4.60
CA ALA A 157 12.15 -3.23 5.26
C ALA A 157 11.88 -4.46 4.37
N GLU A 158 12.28 -4.41 3.09
CA GLU A 158 12.04 -5.49 2.13
C GLU A 158 10.55 -5.90 2.08
N LEU A 159 9.66 -4.92 1.85
CA LEU A 159 8.22 -5.18 1.82
C LEU A 159 7.77 -5.96 0.56
N GLY A 160 8.62 -6.04 -0.47
CA GLY A 160 8.23 -6.55 -1.79
C GLY A 160 7.28 -5.61 -2.55
N LEU A 161 7.09 -4.39 -2.04
CA LEU A 161 6.29 -3.31 -2.61
C LEU A 161 7.21 -2.18 -3.09
N GLU A 162 6.79 -1.50 -4.17
CA GLU A 162 7.40 -0.26 -4.64
C GLU A 162 6.38 0.86 -4.53
N VAL A 163 6.69 1.89 -3.75
CA VAL A 163 5.89 3.11 -3.65
C VAL A 163 6.11 3.94 -4.92
N MET A 164 5.04 4.20 -5.66
CA MET A 164 5.08 4.92 -6.93
C MET A 164 4.81 6.41 -6.75
N ASN A 165 3.82 6.75 -5.94
CA ASN A 165 3.39 8.11 -5.70
C ASN A 165 2.68 8.24 -4.36
N VAL A 166 2.85 9.40 -3.73
CA VAL A 166 2.18 9.77 -2.48
C VAL A 166 1.52 11.14 -2.65
N THR A 167 0.25 11.23 -2.28
CA THR A 167 -0.53 12.46 -2.41
C THR A 167 -1.31 12.72 -1.14
N LEU A 168 -1.24 13.96 -0.64
CA LEU A 168 -2.13 14.44 0.41
C LEU A 168 -3.54 14.64 -0.17
N ALA A 169 -4.47 13.75 0.15
CA ALA A 169 -5.79 13.69 -0.47
C ALA A 169 -6.74 14.78 0.06
N SER A 170 -6.76 14.97 1.38
CA SER A 170 -7.55 16.02 2.00
C SER A 170 -6.83 16.60 3.23
N ILE A 171 -7.05 17.87 3.48
CA ILE A 171 -6.60 18.58 4.68
C ILE A 171 -7.75 19.51 5.05
N HIS A 172 -8.37 19.28 6.17
CA HIS A 172 -9.45 20.14 6.67
C HIS A 172 -9.48 20.14 8.20
N PRO A 173 -9.98 21.21 8.82
CA PRO A 173 -10.29 21.21 10.25
C PRO A 173 -11.31 20.10 10.56
N PRO A 174 -11.23 19.47 11.73
CA PRO A 174 -12.15 18.43 12.14
C PRO A 174 -13.57 18.92 12.34
#